data_dfb1dfafdb339bd64c8e7d197e160176
#
_entry.id   dfb1dfafdb339bd64c8e7d197e160176
#
_cell.length_a   1.000
_cell.length_b   1.000
_cell.length_c   1.000
_cell.angle_alpha   90.00
_cell.angle_beta   90.00
_cell.angle_gamma   90.00
#
_symmetry.space_group_name_H-M   'P 1'
#
loop_
_entity.id
_entity.type
_entity.pdbx_description
1 polymer ?
#
loop_
_entity_poly.entity_id
_entity_poly.type
_entity_poly.pdbx_seq_one_letter_code
_entity_poly.pdbx_strand_id
1 'polypeptide(L)'
;MNNCSYPKFRITEENPCEAVRVNVYGTRLVADAAVKYGVEKFVMISTDKAVNPTNIMGCSKRLAEIYVQSLSLAIIKGEVQGCTKFITTRFGNVLGSNGSVIPRFREQINNGGPVTVTHPEIIRYFMTIPEACRLVLEAGTMGNGGEIFVFDMGQPVKIADLARRMIELSGMKVGKDIEIEYTGLRPGEKLYEELLSHKENTKETLHEKIRIADVREYNYQDVTKCINLLSNFSLNVEIVDMVRKMKSFVPEFKSQNSEFEKLDKL
;
A
#
# COMPACT_ATOMS: atom_id res chain seq x y z
N MET A 1 -10.40 13.88 -5.14
CA MET A 1 -9.79 12.70 -4.47
C MET A 1 -8.48 13.15 -3.83
N ASN A 2 -8.51 13.44 -2.54
CA ASN A 2 -7.28 13.77 -1.82
C ASN A 2 -6.56 12.47 -1.48
N ASN A 3 -5.54 12.12 -2.26
CA ASN A 3 -4.67 11.01 -1.94
C ASN A 3 -3.69 11.46 -0.86
N CYS A 4 -4.14 11.41 0.39
CA CYS A 4 -3.33 11.76 1.58
C CYS A 4 -2.27 10.69 1.92
N SER A 5 -1.88 9.84 0.97
CA SER A 5 -0.85 8.85 1.21
C SER A 5 0.54 9.38 0.85
N TYR A 6 1.46 9.26 1.76
CA TYR A 6 2.89 9.52 1.53
C TYR A 6 3.40 8.54 0.46
N PRO A 7 3.79 9.01 -0.74
CA PRO A 7 3.89 8.11 -1.91
C PRO A 7 5.20 7.33 -2.02
N LYS A 8 6.18 7.52 -1.14
CA LYS A 8 7.51 6.90 -1.31
C LYS A 8 7.91 6.13 -0.05
N PHE A 9 7.95 4.79 -0.16
CA PHE A 9 8.31 3.92 0.97
C PHE A 9 9.68 4.26 1.60
N ARG A 10 10.66 4.77 0.83
CA ARG A 10 11.94 5.25 1.37
C ARG A 10 11.75 6.40 2.36
N ILE A 11 10.94 7.39 2.00
CA ILE A 11 10.68 8.55 2.87
C ILE A 11 10.01 8.11 4.16
N THR A 12 9.14 7.10 4.11
CA THR A 12 8.45 6.59 5.31
C THR A 12 9.33 5.73 6.21
N GLU A 13 10.33 5.02 5.66
CA GLU A 13 11.36 4.35 6.46
C GLU A 13 12.23 5.37 7.22
N GLU A 14 12.61 6.46 6.57
CA GLU A 14 13.37 7.54 7.16
C GLU A 14 12.51 8.42 8.12
N ASN A 15 11.18 8.43 7.95
CA ASN A 15 10.23 9.24 8.72
C ASN A 15 9.01 8.43 9.17
N PRO A 16 9.16 7.41 10.04
CA PRO A 16 8.07 6.52 10.44
C PRO A 16 6.89 7.24 11.13
N CYS A 17 7.18 8.30 11.89
CA CYS A 17 6.15 9.09 12.57
C CYS A 17 5.20 9.75 11.58
N GLU A 18 5.71 10.28 10.47
CA GLU A 18 4.87 10.89 9.43
C GLU A 18 4.02 9.84 8.70
N ALA A 19 4.56 8.64 8.48
CA ALA A 19 3.78 7.54 7.91
C ALA A 19 2.58 7.20 8.80
N VAL A 20 2.76 7.11 10.11
CA VAL A 20 1.67 6.84 11.07
C VAL A 20 0.68 8.00 11.12
N ARG A 21 1.17 9.25 11.21
CA ARG A 21 0.29 10.43 11.24
C ARG A 21 -0.60 10.52 10.00
N VAL A 22 -0.02 10.36 8.81
CA VAL A 22 -0.75 10.54 7.56
C VAL A 22 -1.59 9.31 7.21
N ASN A 23 -0.98 8.11 7.20
CA ASN A 23 -1.67 6.93 6.72
C ASN A 23 -2.62 6.31 7.75
N VAL A 24 -2.27 6.33 9.04
CA VAL A 24 -3.08 5.69 10.09
C VAL A 24 -4.03 6.70 10.71
N TYR A 25 -3.48 7.73 11.35
CA TYR A 25 -4.29 8.72 12.07
C TYR A 25 -5.11 9.59 11.11
N GLY A 26 -4.54 10.02 9.98
CA GLY A 26 -5.27 10.76 8.95
C GLY A 26 -6.44 9.96 8.37
N THR A 27 -6.24 8.66 8.06
CA THR A 27 -7.35 7.79 7.60
C THR A 27 -8.44 7.69 8.66
N ARG A 28 -8.06 7.50 9.93
CA ARG A 28 -9.03 7.47 11.04
C ARG A 28 -9.86 8.74 11.10
N LEU A 29 -9.23 9.91 11.11
CA LEU A 29 -9.94 11.19 11.18
C LEU A 29 -10.97 11.36 10.06
N VAL A 30 -10.58 10.99 8.83
CA VAL A 30 -11.50 11.10 7.68
C VAL A 30 -12.62 10.06 7.75
N ALA A 31 -12.31 8.83 8.22
CA ALA A 31 -13.33 7.78 8.40
C ALA A 31 -14.34 8.16 9.52
N ASP A 32 -13.84 8.66 10.66
CA ASP A 32 -14.69 9.13 11.77
C ASP A 32 -15.59 10.30 11.33
N ALA A 33 -15.02 11.23 10.54
CA ALA A 33 -15.79 12.32 9.95
C ALA A 33 -16.87 11.81 8.98
N ALA A 34 -16.56 10.78 8.16
CA ALA A 34 -17.54 10.18 7.27
C ALA A 34 -18.72 9.60 8.03
N VAL A 35 -18.50 8.92 9.15
CA VAL A 35 -19.57 8.42 10.03
C VAL A 35 -20.36 9.58 10.63
N LYS A 36 -19.65 10.56 11.21
CA LYS A 36 -20.27 11.72 11.87
C LYS A 36 -21.19 12.51 10.94
N TYR A 37 -20.83 12.64 9.67
CA TYR A 37 -21.61 13.42 8.70
C TYR A 37 -22.50 12.56 7.80
N GLY A 38 -22.67 11.27 8.11
CA GLY A 38 -23.57 10.37 7.41
C GLY A 38 -23.22 10.12 5.95
N VAL A 39 -21.91 10.04 5.63
CA VAL A 39 -21.46 9.71 4.28
C VAL A 39 -21.93 8.30 3.95
N GLU A 40 -22.60 8.12 2.82
CA GLU A 40 -23.17 6.83 2.43
C GLU A 40 -22.10 5.76 2.20
N LYS A 41 -21.07 6.10 1.40
CA LYS A 41 -19.98 5.18 1.06
C LYS A 41 -18.62 5.85 1.21
N PHE A 42 -17.68 5.14 1.81
CA PHE A 42 -16.28 5.53 1.95
C PHE A 42 -15.41 4.49 1.27
N VAL A 43 -14.69 4.87 0.23
CA VAL A 43 -13.76 3.97 -0.48
C VAL A 43 -12.34 4.31 -0.11
N MET A 44 -11.68 3.40 0.61
CA MET A 44 -10.26 3.49 0.95
C MET A 44 -9.39 2.89 -0.14
N ILE A 45 -8.44 3.67 -0.65
CA ILE A 45 -7.42 3.17 -1.56
C ILE A 45 -6.23 2.64 -0.75
N SER A 46 -5.95 1.35 -0.92
CA SER A 46 -4.82 0.66 -0.34
C SER A 46 -3.88 0.09 -1.43
N THR A 47 -2.99 -0.80 -1.07
CA THR A 47 -1.89 -1.27 -1.91
C THR A 47 -1.56 -2.74 -1.62
N ASP A 48 -0.96 -3.41 -2.61
CA ASP A 48 -0.30 -4.71 -2.48
C ASP A 48 0.74 -4.75 -1.35
N LYS A 49 1.38 -3.63 -1.05
CA LYS A 49 2.41 -3.52 0.00
C LYS A 49 1.86 -3.59 1.43
N ALA A 50 0.54 -3.51 1.60
CA ALA A 50 -0.14 -3.77 2.88
C ALA A 50 -0.26 -5.27 3.18
N VAL A 51 0.00 -6.13 2.19
CA VAL A 51 0.03 -7.60 2.33
C VAL A 51 1.42 -8.04 2.77
N ASN A 52 1.53 -8.79 3.88
CA ASN A 52 2.81 -9.21 4.46
C ASN A 52 3.84 -8.07 4.41
N PRO A 53 3.57 -6.93 5.08
CA PRO A 53 4.38 -5.73 4.89
C PRO A 53 5.83 -5.93 5.32
N THR A 54 6.77 -5.39 4.54
CA THR A 54 8.22 -5.45 4.79
C THR A 54 8.80 -4.09 5.12
N ASN A 55 7.96 -3.06 5.17
CA ASN A 55 8.34 -1.68 5.40
C ASN A 55 7.25 -0.91 6.16
N ILE A 56 7.63 0.25 6.70
CA ILE A 56 6.74 1.13 7.48
C ILE A 56 5.54 1.59 6.65
N MET A 57 5.72 1.93 5.38
CA MET A 57 4.61 2.36 4.51
C MET A 57 3.56 1.26 4.38
N GLY A 58 3.97 0.04 4.04
CA GLY A 58 3.08 -1.11 3.93
C GLY A 58 2.34 -1.39 5.24
N CYS A 59 3.06 -1.42 6.36
CA CYS A 59 2.47 -1.63 7.68
C CYS A 59 1.50 -0.51 8.07
N SER A 60 1.83 0.76 7.81
CA SER A 60 0.92 1.88 8.09
C SER A 60 -0.36 1.82 7.25
N LYS A 61 -0.28 1.38 5.99
CA LYS A 61 -1.46 1.13 5.14
C LYS A 61 -2.28 -0.05 5.67
N ARG A 62 -1.63 -1.12 6.12
CA ARG A 62 -2.32 -2.27 6.73
C ARG A 62 -3.07 -1.87 8.00
N LEU A 63 -2.47 -1.07 8.87
CA LEU A 63 -3.13 -0.52 10.06
C LEU A 63 -4.35 0.33 9.72
N ALA A 64 -4.26 1.12 8.66
CA ALA A 64 -5.38 1.91 8.16
C ALA A 64 -6.52 1.02 7.62
N GLU A 65 -6.21 -0.07 6.89
CA GLU A 65 -7.20 -1.08 6.47
C GLU A 65 -7.89 -1.72 7.68
N ILE A 66 -7.11 -2.13 8.68
CA ILE A 66 -7.62 -2.74 9.91
C ILE A 66 -8.58 -1.77 10.63
N TYR A 67 -8.25 -0.47 10.68
CA TYR A 67 -9.13 0.53 11.26
C TYR A 67 -10.46 0.62 10.52
N VAL A 68 -10.40 0.86 9.22
CA VAL A 68 -11.58 1.03 8.36
C VAL A 68 -12.49 -0.20 8.41
N GLN A 69 -11.90 -1.40 8.34
CA GLN A 69 -12.64 -2.66 8.43
C GLN A 69 -13.28 -2.84 9.80
N SER A 70 -12.53 -2.63 10.89
CA SER A 70 -13.06 -2.80 12.25
C SER A 70 -14.18 -1.80 12.56
N LEU A 71 -14.07 -0.56 12.08
CA LEU A 71 -15.12 0.44 12.19
C LEU A 71 -16.38 0.03 11.41
N SER A 72 -16.20 -0.47 10.17
CA SER A 72 -17.32 -0.99 9.39
C SER A 72 -18.06 -2.12 10.10
N LEU A 73 -17.32 -3.08 10.64
CA LEU A 73 -17.90 -4.21 11.39
C LEU A 73 -18.60 -3.75 12.66
N ALA A 74 -18.05 -2.77 13.38
CA ALA A 74 -18.67 -2.19 14.56
C ALA A 74 -20.00 -1.49 14.23
N ILE A 75 -20.10 -0.81 13.09
CA ILE A 75 -21.35 -0.22 12.59
C ILE A 75 -22.36 -1.32 12.24
N ILE A 76 -21.95 -2.35 11.49
CA ILE A 76 -22.82 -3.48 11.12
C ILE A 76 -23.35 -4.21 12.35
N LYS A 77 -22.54 -4.34 13.42
CA LYS A 77 -22.94 -4.97 14.71
C LYS A 77 -23.73 -4.02 15.62
N GLY A 78 -23.91 -2.76 15.26
CA GLY A 78 -24.61 -1.75 16.08
C GLY A 78 -23.80 -1.25 17.29
N GLU A 79 -22.51 -1.54 17.36
CA GLU A 79 -21.60 -1.06 18.42
C GLU A 79 -21.24 0.42 18.23
N VAL A 80 -21.25 0.89 16.98
CA VAL A 80 -21.05 2.28 16.58
C VAL A 80 -22.26 2.73 15.77
N GLN A 81 -22.85 3.86 16.16
CA GLN A 81 -23.95 4.45 15.39
C GLN A 81 -23.43 5.04 14.08
N GLY A 82 -24.06 4.69 12.98
CA GLY A 82 -23.72 5.19 11.65
C GLY A 82 -24.34 4.36 10.54
N CYS A 83 -24.27 4.87 9.32
CA CYS A 83 -24.77 4.19 8.11
C CYS A 83 -23.69 4.05 7.03
N THR A 84 -22.50 4.59 7.27
CA THR A 84 -21.41 4.61 6.28
C THR A 84 -20.93 3.21 5.95
N LYS A 85 -20.94 2.87 4.66
CA LYS A 85 -20.40 1.62 4.13
C LYS A 85 -18.93 1.84 3.77
N PHE A 86 -18.04 1.18 4.50
CA PHE A 86 -16.61 1.27 4.27
C PHE A 86 -16.13 0.15 3.35
N ILE A 87 -15.44 0.53 2.30
CA ILE A 87 -14.93 -0.36 1.26
C ILE A 87 -13.43 -0.08 1.10
N THR A 88 -12.62 -1.13 1.08
CA THR A 88 -11.18 -1.01 0.84
C THR A 88 -10.83 -1.63 -0.51
N THR A 89 -9.92 -1.00 -1.26
CA THR A 89 -9.40 -1.53 -2.53
C THR A 89 -7.89 -1.70 -2.46
N ARG A 90 -7.39 -2.87 -2.86
CA ARG A 90 -5.97 -3.20 -2.96
C ARG A 90 -5.57 -3.42 -4.42
N PHE A 91 -4.54 -2.73 -4.86
CA PHE A 91 -3.92 -2.94 -6.17
C PHE A 91 -2.43 -2.55 -6.13
N GLY A 92 -1.69 -2.98 -7.15
CA GLY A 92 -0.26 -2.74 -7.26
C GLY A 92 0.10 -1.36 -7.80
N ASN A 93 1.16 -1.29 -8.61
CA ASN A 93 1.61 0.00 -9.12
C ASN A 93 0.72 0.50 -10.25
N VAL A 94 0.61 1.84 -10.33
CA VAL A 94 -0.13 2.51 -11.40
C VAL A 94 0.86 3.19 -12.34
N LEU A 95 0.76 2.87 -13.64
CA LEU A 95 1.63 3.40 -14.69
C LEU A 95 1.56 4.92 -14.78
N GLY A 96 2.72 5.57 -14.86
CA GLY A 96 2.80 7.02 -15.04
C GLY A 96 2.40 7.83 -13.80
N SER A 97 2.18 7.20 -12.65
CA SER A 97 1.92 7.90 -11.40
C SER A 97 3.15 8.72 -10.97
N ASN A 98 2.93 9.82 -10.25
CA ASN A 98 4.00 10.73 -9.83
C ASN A 98 5.06 10.01 -8.98
N GLY A 99 6.32 10.15 -9.39
CA GLY A 99 7.46 9.50 -8.73
C GLY A 99 7.58 8.00 -8.97
N SER A 100 6.81 7.42 -9.91
CA SER A 100 6.91 6.01 -10.31
C SER A 100 8.12 5.75 -11.23
N VAL A 101 8.36 4.47 -11.52
CA VAL A 101 9.53 4.00 -12.27
C VAL A 101 9.61 4.59 -13.68
N ILE A 102 8.48 4.74 -14.39
CA ILE A 102 8.47 5.22 -15.78
C ILE A 102 8.94 6.69 -15.89
N PRO A 103 8.39 7.68 -15.16
CA PRO A 103 8.93 9.03 -15.17
C PRO A 103 10.41 9.08 -14.80
N ARG A 104 10.86 8.29 -13.82
CA ARG A 104 12.25 8.23 -13.41
C ARG A 104 13.16 7.70 -14.51
N PHE A 105 12.79 6.60 -15.18
CA PHE A 105 13.58 6.06 -16.30
C PHE A 105 13.64 7.04 -17.46
N ARG A 106 12.52 7.71 -17.78
CA ARG A 106 12.50 8.75 -18.82
C ARG A 106 13.46 9.89 -18.51
N GLU A 107 13.47 10.36 -17.27
CA GLU A 107 14.41 11.40 -16.81
C GLU A 107 15.87 10.92 -16.95
N GLN A 108 16.19 9.71 -16.49
CA GLN A 108 17.54 9.14 -16.59
C GLN A 108 17.96 8.97 -18.06
N ILE A 109 17.09 8.49 -18.94
CA ILE A 109 17.36 8.33 -20.38
C ILE A 109 17.61 9.70 -21.01
N ASN A 110 16.80 10.70 -20.74
CA ASN A 110 16.97 12.05 -21.26
C ASN A 110 18.27 12.72 -20.81
N ASN A 111 18.78 12.34 -19.64
CA ASN A 111 20.06 12.82 -19.09
C ASN A 111 21.28 11.98 -19.53
N GLY A 112 21.12 11.02 -20.46
CA GLY A 112 22.20 10.17 -20.96
C GLY A 112 22.53 8.96 -20.08
N GLY A 113 21.68 8.63 -19.11
CA GLY A 113 21.86 7.47 -18.23
C GLY A 113 22.78 7.73 -17.02
N PRO A 114 23.16 6.66 -16.29
CA PRO A 114 22.64 5.30 -16.43
C PRO A 114 21.19 5.16 -15.98
N VAL A 115 20.48 4.12 -16.47
CA VAL A 115 19.17 3.74 -15.94
C VAL A 115 19.36 2.81 -14.75
N THR A 116 18.86 3.21 -13.58
CA THR A 116 19.09 2.48 -12.32
C THR A 116 17.93 1.55 -11.98
N VAL A 117 18.22 0.25 -11.83
CA VAL A 117 17.29 -0.80 -11.40
C VAL A 117 17.80 -1.40 -10.10
N THR A 118 16.90 -1.68 -9.14
CA THR A 118 17.34 -2.16 -7.82
C THR A 118 17.79 -3.62 -7.82
N HIS A 119 17.22 -4.47 -8.70
CA HIS A 119 17.62 -5.86 -8.81
C HIS A 119 17.25 -6.41 -10.20
N PRO A 120 18.06 -7.27 -10.86
CA PRO A 120 17.74 -7.81 -12.19
C PRO A 120 16.45 -8.63 -12.24
N GLU A 121 16.10 -9.32 -11.16
CA GLU A 121 14.92 -10.18 -11.08
C GLU A 121 13.69 -9.48 -10.43
N ILE A 122 13.78 -8.19 -10.15
CA ILE A 122 12.65 -7.49 -9.52
C ILE A 122 11.46 -7.41 -10.47
N ILE A 123 10.30 -7.83 -9.98
CA ILE A 123 9.04 -7.77 -10.72
C ILE A 123 8.04 -6.83 -10.03
N ARG A 124 7.19 -6.23 -10.83
CA ARG A 124 6.06 -5.42 -10.35
C ARG A 124 4.84 -5.64 -11.23
N TYR A 125 3.69 -5.53 -10.60
CA TYR A 125 2.42 -5.48 -11.32
C TYR A 125 2.08 -4.04 -11.66
N PHE A 126 1.49 -3.82 -12.83
CA PHE A 126 1.12 -2.50 -13.30
C PHE A 126 -0.31 -2.47 -13.83
N MET A 127 -0.96 -1.36 -13.55
CA MET A 127 -2.28 -1.02 -14.06
C MET A 127 -2.26 0.40 -14.60
N THR A 128 -3.06 0.71 -15.59
CA THR A 128 -3.20 2.08 -16.07
C THR A 128 -4.07 2.92 -15.12
N ILE A 129 -3.88 4.24 -15.11
CA ILE A 129 -4.70 5.14 -14.29
C ILE A 129 -6.19 5.01 -14.60
N PRO A 130 -6.65 5.03 -15.89
CA PRO A 130 -8.07 4.84 -16.20
C PRO A 130 -8.63 3.49 -15.71
N GLU A 131 -7.86 2.42 -15.84
CA GLU A 131 -8.27 1.09 -15.36
C GLU A 131 -8.42 1.08 -13.83
N ALA A 132 -7.43 1.59 -13.10
CA ALA A 132 -7.49 1.70 -11.64
C ALA A 132 -8.70 2.52 -11.17
N CYS A 133 -8.95 3.67 -11.80
CA CYS A 133 -10.10 4.52 -11.48
C CYS A 133 -11.43 3.79 -11.72
N ARG A 134 -11.55 3.09 -12.87
CA ARG A 134 -12.75 2.32 -13.20
C ARG A 134 -13.02 1.24 -12.17
N LEU A 135 -12.00 0.41 -11.82
CA LEU A 135 -12.16 -0.67 -10.85
C LEU A 135 -12.46 -0.16 -9.44
N VAL A 136 -11.93 1.00 -9.04
CA VAL A 136 -12.28 1.65 -7.77
C VAL A 136 -13.75 2.08 -7.75
N LEU A 137 -14.27 2.62 -8.84
CA LEU A 137 -15.69 2.99 -8.95
C LEU A 137 -16.59 1.74 -8.94
N GLU A 138 -16.22 0.69 -9.65
CA GLU A 138 -16.93 -0.60 -9.65
C GLU A 138 -16.97 -1.22 -8.24
N ALA A 139 -15.82 -1.28 -7.55
CA ALA A 139 -15.75 -1.74 -6.17
C ALA A 139 -16.62 -0.88 -5.23
N GLY A 140 -16.59 0.44 -5.40
CA GLY A 140 -17.44 1.37 -4.67
C GLY A 140 -18.93 1.14 -4.89
N THR A 141 -19.33 0.75 -6.09
CA THR A 141 -20.73 0.43 -6.43
C THR A 141 -21.18 -0.89 -5.82
N MET A 142 -20.36 -1.94 -5.97
CA MET A 142 -20.67 -3.30 -5.53
C MET A 142 -20.61 -3.47 -4.01
N GLY A 143 -19.74 -2.71 -3.32
CA GLY A 143 -19.47 -2.89 -1.91
C GLY A 143 -20.66 -2.57 -1.01
N ASN A 144 -20.87 -3.43 -0.02
CA ASN A 144 -21.92 -3.33 0.98
C ASN A 144 -21.40 -2.91 2.36
N GLY A 145 -20.08 -2.90 2.56
CA GLY A 145 -19.36 -2.49 3.76
C GLY A 145 -18.56 -3.62 4.40
N GLY A 146 -17.31 -3.32 4.77
CA GLY A 146 -16.38 -4.26 5.38
C GLY A 146 -15.51 -5.05 4.42
N GLU A 147 -15.78 -4.98 3.11
CA GLU A 147 -15.01 -5.72 2.11
C GLU A 147 -13.65 -5.08 1.84
N ILE A 148 -12.69 -5.97 1.55
CA ILE A 148 -11.40 -5.59 0.95
C ILE A 148 -11.36 -6.20 -0.46
N PHE A 149 -11.55 -5.35 -1.45
CA PHE A 149 -11.48 -5.73 -2.85
C PHE A 149 -10.03 -5.76 -3.33
N VAL A 150 -9.64 -6.84 -3.97
CA VAL A 150 -8.33 -7.04 -4.59
C VAL A 150 -8.49 -7.08 -6.09
N PHE A 151 -7.73 -6.24 -6.79
CA PHE A 151 -7.82 -6.17 -8.24
C PHE A 151 -6.82 -7.12 -8.90
N ASP A 152 -7.27 -7.80 -9.94
CA ASP A 152 -6.39 -8.58 -10.81
C ASP A 152 -5.50 -7.61 -11.59
N MET A 153 -4.20 -7.74 -11.37
CA MET A 153 -3.17 -6.90 -11.98
C MET A 153 -2.59 -7.46 -13.27
N GLY A 154 -3.12 -8.60 -13.73
CA GLY A 154 -2.60 -9.30 -14.90
C GLY A 154 -1.18 -9.86 -14.69
N GLN A 155 -0.36 -9.81 -15.74
CA GLN A 155 0.98 -10.40 -15.72
C GLN A 155 2.00 -9.46 -15.05
N PRO A 156 2.93 -10.03 -14.26
CA PRO A 156 4.02 -9.25 -13.67
C PRO A 156 5.03 -8.83 -14.75
N VAL A 157 5.63 -7.67 -14.55
CA VAL A 157 6.64 -7.10 -15.44
C VAL A 157 8.00 -7.04 -14.73
N LYS A 158 9.06 -7.60 -15.35
CA LYS A 158 10.43 -7.41 -14.90
C LYS A 158 10.84 -5.96 -15.14
N ILE A 159 11.31 -5.29 -14.10
CA ILE A 159 11.70 -3.87 -14.18
C ILE A 159 12.93 -3.68 -15.07
N ALA A 160 13.84 -4.64 -15.11
CA ALA A 160 14.99 -4.63 -16.03
C ALA A 160 14.56 -4.68 -17.50
N ASP A 161 13.52 -5.47 -17.83
CA ASP A 161 12.98 -5.53 -19.20
C ASP A 161 12.23 -4.25 -19.56
N LEU A 162 11.53 -3.64 -18.62
CA LEU A 162 10.90 -2.33 -18.80
C LEU A 162 11.96 -1.26 -19.10
N ALA A 163 13.08 -1.24 -18.34
CA ALA A 163 14.19 -0.33 -18.57
C ALA A 163 14.78 -0.49 -19.98
N ARG A 164 15.08 -1.73 -20.38
CA ARG A 164 15.60 -2.06 -21.72
C ARG A 164 14.67 -1.54 -22.81
N ARG A 165 13.39 -1.87 -22.74
CA ARG A 165 12.40 -1.42 -23.73
C ARG A 165 12.28 0.10 -23.81
N MET A 166 12.35 0.81 -22.68
CA MET A 166 12.30 2.27 -22.67
C MET A 166 13.52 2.90 -23.31
N ILE A 167 14.72 2.35 -23.13
CA ILE A 167 15.96 2.80 -23.79
C ILE A 167 15.83 2.59 -25.31
N GLU A 168 15.42 1.39 -25.73
CA GLU A 168 15.25 1.04 -27.14
C GLU A 168 14.20 1.92 -27.84
N LEU A 169 13.07 2.18 -27.19
CA LEU A 169 12.02 3.08 -27.70
C LEU A 169 12.48 4.54 -27.81
N SER A 170 13.50 4.93 -27.09
CA SER A 170 14.14 6.24 -27.20
C SER A 170 15.21 6.31 -28.32
N GLY A 171 15.33 5.24 -29.13
CA GLY A 171 16.29 5.15 -30.24
C GLY A 171 17.73 4.83 -29.80
N MET A 172 17.95 4.49 -28.53
CA MET A 172 19.25 4.22 -27.95
C MET A 172 19.47 2.72 -27.74
N LYS A 173 20.75 2.31 -27.65
CA LYS A 173 21.14 0.91 -27.42
C LYS A 173 21.67 0.72 -26.00
N VAL A 174 21.13 -0.30 -25.33
CA VAL A 174 21.62 -0.73 -24.01
C VAL A 174 23.06 -1.24 -24.12
N GLY A 175 23.91 -0.84 -23.18
CA GLY A 175 25.32 -1.24 -23.15
C GLY A 175 26.22 -0.50 -24.15
N LYS A 176 25.66 0.38 -24.98
CA LYS A 176 26.41 1.23 -25.91
C LYS A 176 26.16 2.72 -25.65
N ASP A 177 24.90 3.11 -25.65
CA ASP A 177 24.50 4.51 -25.49
C ASP A 177 24.07 4.80 -24.04
N ILE A 178 23.39 3.83 -23.40
CA ILE A 178 22.94 3.90 -22.00
C ILE A 178 23.16 2.55 -21.32
N GLU A 179 23.77 2.58 -20.13
CA GLU A 179 23.93 1.43 -19.25
C GLU A 179 22.72 1.24 -18.32
N ILE A 180 22.43 -0.03 -17.96
CA ILE A 180 21.52 -0.37 -16.88
C ILE A 180 22.37 -0.74 -15.65
N GLU A 181 22.28 0.06 -14.62
CA GLU A 181 23.02 -0.14 -13.37
C GLU A 181 22.13 -0.79 -12.30
N TYR A 182 22.67 -1.82 -11.62
CA TYR A 182 21.96 -2.50 -10.53
C TYR A 182 22.46 -1.99 -9.18
N THR A 183 21.55 -1.30 -8.43
CA THR A 183 21.91 -0.57 -7.19
C THR A 183 21.71 -1.36 -5.90
N GLY A 184 21.18 -2.59 -5.97
CA GLY A 184 20.74 -3.35 -4.80
C GLY A 184 19.32 -2.97 -4.33
N LEU A 185 18.66 -3.92 -3.64
CA LEU A 185 17.35 -3.68 -3.05
C LEU A 185 17.42 -2.61 -1.97
N ARG A 186 16.42 -1.74 -1.93
CA ARG A 186 16.30 -0.68 -0.94
C ARG A 186 15.77 -1.23 0.39
N PRO A 187 15.96 -0.52 1.52
CA PRO A 187 15.31 -0.87 2.76
C PRO A 187 13.80 -1.05 2.59
N GLY A 188 13.28 -2.18 3.01
CA GLY A 188 11.85 -2.53 2.90
C GLY A 188 11.36 -2.94 1.51
N GLU A 189 12.22 -3.01 0.49
CA GLU A 189 11.81 -3.35 -0.87
C GLU A 189 11.72 -4.86 -1.05
N LYS A 190 10.54 -5.35 -1.48
CA LYS A 190 10.33 -6.75 -1.87
C LYS A 190 10.87 -7.03 -3.28
N LEU A 191 11.48 -8.20 -3.48
CA LEU A 191 11.82 -8.68 -4.82
C LEU A 191 10.56 -8.98 -5.64
N TYR A 192 9.57 -9.62 -4.99
CA TYR A 192 8.27 -9.97 -5.55
C TYR A 192 7.16 -9.38 -4.69
N GLU A 193 6.20 -8.69 -5.32
CA GLU A 193 5.02 -8.17 -4.60
C GLU A 193 3.89 -9.20 -4.61
N GLU A 194 3.11 -9.21 -3.55
CA GLU A 194 1.99 -10.13 -3.33
C GLU A 194 0.69 -9.34 -3.26
N LEU A 195 -0.32 -9.73 -4.04
CA LEU A 195 -1.66 -9.12 -3.98
C LEU A 195 -2.48 -9.66 -2.79
N LEU A 196 -2.17 -10.90 -2.39
CA LEU A 196 -2.81 -11.63 -1.29
C LEU A 196 -1.73 -12.27 -0.43
N SER A 197 -1.96 -12.39 0.87
CA SER A 197 -1.12 -13.24 1.72
C SER A 197 -1.43 -14.72 1.47
N HIS A 198 -0.49 -15.62 1.76
CA HIS A 198 -0.70 -17.06 1.68
C HIS A 198 -1.85 -17.59 2.57
N LYS A 199 -2.30 -16.77 3.53
CA LYS A 199 -3.39 -17.09 4.47
C LYS A 199 -4.72 -16.45 4.08
N GLU A 200 -4.75 -15.58 3.09
CA GLU A 200 -5.96 -14.92 2.63
C GLU A 200 -6.58 -15.73 1.49
N ASN A 201 -7.80 -16.21 1.69
CA ASN A 201 -8.66 -16.74 0.63
C ASN A 201 -9.35 -15.58 -0.07
N THR A 202 -9.86 -15.83 -1.27
CA THR A 202 -10.67 -14.86 -2.00
C THR A 202 -12.02 -15.43 -2.37
N LYS A 203 -13.02 -14.57 -2.38
CA LYS A 203 -14.34 -14.83 -2.96
C LYS A 203 -14.44 -14.10 -4.30
N GLU A 204 -15.04 -14.75 -5.29
CA GLU A 204 -15.34 -14.13 -6.58
C GLU A 204 -16.42 -13.06 -6.43
N THR A 205 -16.40 -12.10 -7.35
CA THR A 205 -17.46 -11.09 -7.49
C THR A 205 -18.10 -11.19 -8.87
N LEU A 206 -19.09 -10.36 -9.13
CA LEU A 206 -19.69 -10.25 -10.47
C LEU A 206 -18.72 -9.66 -11.51
N HIS A 207 -17.62 -9.07 -11.08
CA HIS A 207 -16.62 -8.48 -11.95
C HIS A 207 -15.38 -9.37 -12.00
N GLU A 208 -15.01 -9.86 -13.18
CA GLU A 208 -13.91 -10.83 -13.39
C GLU A 208 -12.55 -10.41 -12.82
N LYS A 209 -12.27 -9.09 -12.80
CA LYS A 209 -11.01 -8.51 -12.29
C LYS A 209 -11.06 -8.10 -10.82
N ILE A 210 -12.15 -8.33 -10.12
CA ILE A 210 -12.30 -7.92 -8.72
C ILE A 210 -12.63 -9.14 -7.87
N ARG A 211 -11.85 -9.37 -6.82
CA ARG A 211 -12.08 -10.40 -5.81
C ARG A 211 -12.20 -9.78 -4.43
N ILE A 212 -12.88 -10.44 -3.51
CA ILE A 212 -12.97 -10.04 -2.11
C ILE A 212 -11.97 -10.87 -1.32
N ALA A 213 -11.04 -10.23 -0.62
CA ALA A 213 -10.11 -10.90 0.30
C ALA A 213 -10.83 -11.29 1.60
N ASP A 214 -10.64 -12.55 2.01
CA ASP A 214 -11.07 -13.03 3.33
C ASP A 214 -9.94 -12.80 4.33
N VAL A 215 -10.04 -11.69 5.05
CA VAL A 215 -9.00 -11.22 5.97
C VAL A 215 -9.44 -11.37 7.42
N ARG A 216 -8.46 -11.50 8.33
CA ARG A 216 -8.72 -11.54 9.76
C ARG A 216 -9.47 -10.30 10.24
N GLU A 217 -10.55 -10.49 10.98
CA GLU A 217 -11.28 -9.43 11.67
C GLU A 217 -10.57 -9.01 12.97
N TYR A 218 -10.71 -7.72 13.31
CA TYR A 218 -10.15 -7.13 14.52
C TYR A 218 -11.27 -6.45 15.32
N ASN A 219 -11.15 -6.52 16.65
CA ASN A 219 -12.06 -5.79 17.53
C ASN A 219 -11.83 -4.28 17.42
N TYR A 220 -12.89 -3.50 17.19
CA TYR A 220 -12.81 -2.05 16.97
C TYR A 220 -12.20 -1.29 18.16
N GLN A 221 -12.53 -1.69 19.40
CA GLN A 221 -12.01 -1.02 20.59
C GLN A 221 -10.50 -1.24 20.73
N ASP A 222 -9.99 -2.45 20.44
CA ASP A 222 -8.56 -2.76 20.50
C ASP A 222 -7.78 -2.04 19.41
N VAL A 223 -8.36 -1.96 18.21
CA VAL A 223 -7.79 -1.17 17.10
C VAL A 223 -7.70 0.30 17.48
N THR A 224 -8.78 0.86 18.04
CA THR A 224 -8.82 2.27 18.48
C THR A 224 -7.78 2.56 19.55
N LYS A 225 -7.62 1.68 20.55
CA LYS A 225 -6.57 1.80 21.59
C LYS A 225 -5.17 1.76 20.96
N CYS A 226 -4.95 0.83 20.03
CA CYS A 226 -3.67 0.72 19.34
C CYS A 226 -3.33 2.01 18.56
N ILE A 227 -4.28 2.54 17.79
CA ILE A 227 -4.06 3.76 16.99
C ILE A 227 -3.82 4.99 17.88
N ASN A 228 -4.54 5.11 19.02
CA ASN A 228 -4.29 6.16 20.00
C ASN A 228 -2.84 6.10 20.52
N LEU A 229 -2.37 4.91 20.87
CA LEU A 229 -1.00 4.72 21.34
C LEU A 229 0.03 5.04 20.27
N LEU A 230 -0.17 4.57 19.03
CA LEU A 230 0.70 4.88 17.90
C LEU A 230 0.74 6.39 17.60
N SER A 231 -0.41 7.08 17.71
CA SER A 231 -0.48 8.53 17.56
C SER A 231 0.35 9.24 18.63
N ASN A 232 0.25 8.83 19.90
CA ASN A 232 1.05 9.39 20.98
C ASN A 232 2.54 9.18 20.76
N PHE A 233 2.98 7.96 20.43
CA PHE A 233 4.37 7.68 20.08
C PHE A 233 4.87 8.54 18.92
N SER A 234 4.04 8.74 17.89
CA SER A 234 4.42 9.56 16.74
C SER A 234 4.55 11.04 17.08
N LEU A 235 3.73 11.57 18.00
CA LEU A 235 3.81 12.94 18.48
C LEU A 235 5.07 13.19 19.32
N ASN A 236 5.45 12.21 20.14
CA ASN A 236 6.62 12.26 21.01
C ASN A 236 7.92 11.82 20.30
N VAL A 237 7.83 11.41 19.02
CA VAL A 237 8.95 10.89 18.23
C VAL A 237 9.59 9.62 18.84
N GLU A 238 8.80 8.80 19.52
CA GLU A 238 9.20 7.51 20.13
C GLU A 238 9.20 6.39 19.07
N ILE A 239 10.14 6.49 18.11
CA ILE A 239 10.14 5.66 16.89
C ILE A 239 10.23 4.17 17.20
N VAL A 240 11.13 3.76 18.10
CA VAL A 240 11.37 2.34 18.42
C VAL A 240 10.13 1.70 19.04
N ASP A 241 9.49 2.37 19.99
CA ASP A 241 8.29 1.86 20.67
C ASP A 241 7.08 1.86 19.72
N MET A 242 6.99 2.87 18.87
CA MET A 242 5.99 2.93 17.81
C MET A 242 6.12 1.74 16.85
N VAL A 243 7.31 1.49 16.31
CA VAL A 243 7.53 0.36 15.37
C VAL A 243 7.34 -0.98 16.07
N ARG A 244 7.80 -1.14 17.32
CA ARG A 244 7.54 -2.35 18.13
C ARG A 244 6.02 -2.56 18.28
N LYS A 245 5.25 -1.51 18.55
CA LYS A 245 3.80 -1.60 18.65
C LYS A 245 3.16 -1.94 17.30
N MET A 246 3.63 -1.37 16.19
CA MET A 246 3.18 -1.74 14.85
C MET A 246 3.38 -3.23 14.58
N LYS A 247 4.57 -3.79 14.86
CA LYS A 247 4.88 -5.22 14.70
C LYS A 247 4.04 -6.13 15.61
N SER A 248 3.81 -5.74 16.85
CA SER A 248 2.98 -6.52 17.78
C SER A 248 1.50 -6.58 17.35
N PHE A 249 1.01 -5.54 16.71
CA PHE A 249 -0.38 -5.46 16.27
C PHE A 249 -0.61 -6.04 14.86
N VAL A 250 0.42 -5.96 14.00
CA VAL A 250 0.47 -6.54 12.65
C VAL A 250 1.58 -7.61 12.62
N PRO A 251 1.30 -8.84 13.08
CA PRO A 251 2.35 -9.88 13.23
C PRO A 251 3.01 -10.29 11.91
N GLU A 252 2.32 -10.09 10.80
CA GLU A 252 2.83 -10.30 9.44
C GLU A 252 3.85 -9.24 9.00
N PHE A 253 4.01 -8.13 9.74
CA PHE A 253 5.02 -7.12 9.44
C PHE A 253 6.42 -7.61 9.83
N LYS A 254 7.23 -7.93 8.83
CA LYS A 254 8.64 -8.31 8.95
C LYS A 254 9.48 -7.36 8.13
N SER A 255 10.31 -6.55 8.79
CA SER A 255 11.18 -5.60 8.10
C SER A 255 12.20 -6.34 7.23
N GLN A 256 12.57 -5.75 6.08
CA GLN A 256 13.60 -6.29 5.20
C GLN A 256 14.61 -5.20 4.85
N ASN A 257 15.91 -5.49 4.98
CA ASN A 257 17.00 -4.53 4.71
C ASN A 257 16.82 -3.18 5.43
N SER A 258 16.23 -3.20 6.63
CA SER A 258 15.88 -2.02 7.41
C SER A 258 16.48 -2.08 8.82
N GLU A 259 16.75 -0.94 9.42
CA GLU A 259 17.19 -0.86 10.81
C GLU A 259 16.20 -1.48 11.82
N PHE A 260 14.93 -1.63 11.41
CA PHE A 260 13.86 -2.19 12.22
C PHE A 260 13.79 -3.72 12.21
N GLU A 261 14.67 -4.42 11.47
CA GLU A 261 14.77 -5.90 11.53
C GLU A 261 15.13 -6.41 12.93
N LYS A 262 15.92 -5.63 13.68
CA LYS A 262 16.25 -5.95 15.06
C LYS A 262 15.03 -6.09 15.98
N LEU A 263 13.89 -5.51 15.59
CA LEU A 263 12.61 -5.59 16.31
C LEU A 263 11.75 -6.79 15.87
N ASP A 264 12.17 -7.59 14.90
CA ASP A 264 11.44 -8.78 14.43
C ASP A 264 11.64 -10.00 15.36
N LYS A 265 12.62 -9.94 16.24
CA LYS A 265 13.03 -11.05 17.13
C LYS A 265 12.47 -10.92 18.55
N LEU A 266 11.56 -10.00 18.78
CA LEU A 266 10.99 -9.72 20.10
C LEU A 266 9.58 -10.34 20.26
#